data_80876ff112170f928c386597037363bb
#
_entry.id   80876ff112170f928c386597037363bb
#
_cell.length_a   1.000
_cell.length_b   1.000
_cell.length_c   1.000
_cell.angle_alpha   90.00
_cell.angle_beta   90.00
_cell.angle_gamma   90.00
#
_symmetry.space_group_name_H-M   'P 1'
#
loop_
_entity.id
_entity.type
_entity.pdbx_description
1 polymer ?
#
loop_
_entity_poly.entity_id
_entity_poly.type
_entity_poly.pdbx_seq_one_letter_code
_entity_poly.pdbx_strand_id
1 'polypeptide(L)'
;NGNGEPYLCVQSSFVDVESLKAWLISKNLRDHFFFFPEAKVSEFLDREHHRYSPKLAAAVTAWHSLDDEAKLEGKTPKQAVQKWLRKHAAEYGICDDEGKPNESVVDSISQIVNWRTKGGAPKTPSAPAIIMWYT
;
A
#
# COMPACT_ATOMS: atom_id res chain seq x y z
N ASN A 1 33.02 -49.82 -4.67
CA ASN A 1 33.21 -48.69 -3.74
C ASN A 1 32.61 -47.43 -4.35
N GLY A 2 31.28 -47.34 -4.37
CA GLY A 2 30.59 -46.15 -4.83
C GLY A 2 30.42 -45.20 -3.67
N ASN A 3 31.24 -44.18 -3.55
CA ASN A 3 30.94 -43.01 -2.74
C ASN A 3 29.83 -42.25 -3.42
N GLY A 4 28.58 -42.65 -3.12
CA GLY A 4 27.43 -41.88 -3.49
C GLY A 4 27.39 -40.59 -2.65
N GLU A 5 27.93 -39.52 -3.21
CA GLU A 5 27.69 -38.17 -2.69
C GLU A 5 26.19 -37.94 -2.72
N PRO A 6 25.55 -37.50 -1.64
CA PRO A 6 24.15 -37.15 -1.68
C PRO A 6 23.97 -35.92 -2.57
N TYR A 7 23.48 -36.13 -3.78
CA TYR A 7 23.08 -35.04 -4.65
C TYR A 7 21.87 -34.37 -4.03
N LEU A 8 22.05 -33.18 -3.49
CA LEU A 8 20.96 -32.32 -3.09
C LEU A 8 20.15 -31.95 -4.36
N CYS A 9 19.03 -32.60 -4.53
CA CYS A 9 18.07 -32.23 -5.60
C CYS A 9 17.40 -30.94 -5.24
N VAL A 10 17.93 -29.81 -5.68
CA VAL A 10 17.45 -28.47 -5.39
C VAL A 10 16.00 -28.27 -5.87
N GLN A 11 15.55 -29.05 -6.85
CA GLN A 11 14.20 -28.93 -7.43
C GLN A 11 13.06 -29.48 -6.56
N SER A 12 13.36 -30.22 -5.50
CA SER A 12 12.35 -30.80 -4.61
C SER A 12 12.59 -30.52 -3.12
N SER A 13 13.45 -29.54 -2.82
CA SER A 13 13.75 -29.16 -1.43
C SER A 13 12.76 -28.08 -1.00
N PHE A 14 11.77 -28.45 -0.21
CA PHE A 14 10.87 -27.54 0.46
C PHE A 14 11.33 -27.32 1.89
N VAL A 15 11.41 -26.07 2.32
CA VAL A 15 11.68 -25.75 3.72
C VAL A 15 10.38 -25.22 4.32
N ASP A 16 9.92 -25.91 5.36
CA ASP A 16 8.79 -25.42 6.14
C ASP A 16 9.16 -24.14 6.89
N VAL A 17 8.31 -23.13 6.79
CA VAL A 17 8.58 -21.78 7.32
C VAL A 17 8.75 -21.82 8.85
N GLU A 18 7.97 -22.61 9.55
CA GLU A 18 8.06 -22.71 11.02
C GLU A 18 9.35 -23.43 11.45
N SER A 19 9.75 -24.46 10.73
CA SER A 19 11.03 -25.15 10.95
C SER A 19 12.21 -24.22 10.70
N LEU A 20 12.14 -23.39 9.65
CA LEU A 20 13.16 -22.39 9.36
C LEU A 20 13.23 -21.31 10.45
N LYS A 21 12.10 -20.81 10.91
CA LYS A 21 12.03 -19.85 12.04
C LYS A 21 12.68 -20.46 13.30
N ALA A 22 12.32 -21.67 13.67
CA ALA A 22 12.90 -22.36 14.82
C ALA A 22 14.41 -22.52 14.70
N TRP A 23 14.91 -22.88 13.53
CA TRP A 23 16.34 -23.00 13.26
C TRP A 23 17.05 -21.64 13.37
N LEU A 24 16.49 -20.57 12.79
CA LEU A 24 17.03 -19.20 12.89
C LEU A 24 17.08 -18.71 14.34
N ILE A 25 16.04 -19.00 15.15
CA ILE A 25 16.02 -18.69 16.58
C ILE A 25 17.16 -19.42 17.30
N SER A 26 17.39 -20.70 16.98
CA SER A 26 18.47 -21.49 17.58
C SER A 26 19.85 -20.91 17.27
N LYS A 27 19.99 -20.20 16.14
CA LYS A 27 21.21 -19.52 15.72
C LYS A 27 21.29 -18.07 16.20
N ASN A 28 20.34 -17.62 17.01
CA ASN A 28 20.21 -16.23 17.48
C ASN A 28 20.09 -15.18 16.35
N LEU A 29 19.53 -15.57 15.21
CA LEU A 29 19.32 -14.74 14.02
C LEU A 29 17.87 -14.23 14.01
N ARG A 30 17.52 -13.37 14.97
CA ARG A 30 16.15 -12.84 15.13
C ARG A 30 15.85 -11.62 14.27
N ASP A 31 16.86 -10.99 13.68
CA ASP A 31 16.70 -9.78 12.86
C ASP A 31 16.39 -10.12 11.38
N HIS A 32 15.89 -11.31 11.15
CA HIS A 32 15.56 -11.77 9.80
C HIS A 32 14.10 -11.41 9.45
N PHE A 33 13.82 -11.16 8.16
CA PHE A 33 12.49 -10.79 7.67
C PHE A 33 11.37 -11.80 8.05
N PHE A 34 11.69 -13.06 8.30
CA PHE A 34 10.76 -14.07 8.80
C PHE A 34 10.23 -13.79 10.21
N PHE A 35 10.89 -12.91 10.97
CA PHE A 35 10.49 -12.53 12.32
C PHE A 35 9.85 -11.14 12.37
N PHE A 36 9.61 -10.51 11.22
CA PHE A 36 8.74 -9.35 11.24
C PHE A 36 7.39 -9.80 11.77
N PRO A 37 6.93 -9.24 12.88
CA PRO A 37 5.65 -9.60 13.44
C PRO A 37 4.61 -9.50 12.34
N GLU A 38 3.84 -10.58 12.15
CA GLU A 38 2.67 -10.56 11.31
C GLU A 38 1.89 -9.30 11.65
N ALA A 39 1.90 -8.36 10.70
CA ALA A 39 1.18 -7.11 10.77
C ALA A 39 0.89 -6.67 12.22
N LYS A 40 1.89 -6.23 12.97
CA LYS A 40 1.62 -5.17 13.94
C LYS A 40 0.78 -4.19 13.17
N VAL A 41 -0.51 -4.09 13.49
CA VAL A 41 -1.31 -2.94 13.04
C VAL A 41 -0.37 -1.79 13.12
N SER A 42 0.02 -1.27 11.96
CA SER A 42 1.18 -0.39 11.91
C SER A 42 0.96 0.66 12.97
N GLU A 43 1.87 0.90 13.86
CA GLU A 43 1.68 1.71 15.08
C GLU A 43 0.96 3.04 14.81
N PHE A 44 1.08 3.55 13.57
CA PHE A 44 0.39 4.74 13.09
C PHE A 44 -1.13 4.53 12.86
N LEU A 45 -1.64 3.30 12.80
CA LEU A 45 -3.08 2.99 12.71
C LEU A 45 -3.67 2.67 14.08
N ASP A 46 -2.86 2.46 15.10
CA ASP A 46 -3.30 2.21 16.46
C ASP A 46 -3.75 3.51 17.12
N ARG A 47 -5.07 3.65 17.33
CA ARG A 47 -5.68 4.83 17.92
C ARG A 47 -5.29 5.05 19.39
N GLU A 48 -4.90 3.99 20.08
CA GLU A 48 -4.47 4.03 21.49
C GLU A 48 -2.97 4.37 21.60
N HIS A 49 -2.24 4.38 20.49
CA HIS A 49 -0.83 4.71 20.51
C HIS A 49 -0.62 6.21 20.83
N HIS A 50 0.27 6.52 21.79
CA HIS A 50 0.52 7.88 22.26
C HIS A 50 0.94 8.90 21.19
N ARG A 51 1.43 8.44 20.04
CA ARG A 51 1.78 9.27 18.87
C ARG A 51 0.81 9.09 17.70
N TYR A 52 -0.39 8.60 17.98
CA TYR A 52 -1.39 8.44 16.92
C TYR A 52 -1.71 9.78 16.25
N SER A 53 -1.68 9.83 14.94
CA SER A 53 -2.09 10.98 14.15
C SER A 53 -3.16 10.58 13.15
N PRO A 54 -4.40 11.07 13.32
CA PRO A 54 -5.50 10.79 12.39
C PRO A 54 -5.16 11.16 10.94
N LYS A 55 -4.44 12.27 10.75
CA LYS A 55 -4.00 12.74 9.42
C LYS A 55 -3.00 11.77 8.78
N LEU A 56 -2.04 11.24 9.56
CA LEU A 56 -1.09 10.26 9.08
C LEU A 56 -1.79 8.93 8.73
N ALA A 57 -2.65 8.46 9.62
CA ALA A 57 -3.43 7.25 9.38
C ALA A 57 -4.28 7.37 8.10
N ALA A 58 -4.98 8.49 7.90
CA ALA A 58 -5.76 8.76 6.70
C ALA A 58 -4.87 8.82 5.44
N ALA A 59 -3.70 9.47 5.51
CA ALA A 59 -2.77 9.60 4.40
C ALA A 59 -2.28 8.23 3.91
N VAL A 60 -1.79 7.40 4.83
CA VAL A 60 -1.25 6.07 4.49
C VAL A 60 -2.34 5.13 4.01
N THR A 61 -3.51 5.15 4.65
CA THR A 61 -4.63 4.30 4.22
C THR A 61 -5.15 4.71 2.84
N ALA A 62 -5.25 6.02 2.55
CA ALA A 62 -5.62 6.51 1.22
C ALA A 62 -4.61 6.06 0.16
N TRP A 63 -3.31 6.15 0.46
CA TRP A 63 -2.25 5.71 -0.45
C TRP A 63 -2.36 4.21 -0.76
N HIS A 64 -2.52 3.36 0.25
CA HIS A 64 -2.71 1.94 0.07
C HIS A 64 -4.00 1.57 -0.67
N SER A 65 -5.07 2.32 -0.44
CA SER A 65 -6.37 2.06 -1.08
C SER A 65 -6.36 2.35 -2.58
N LEU A 66 -5.42 3.15 -3.04
CA LEU A 66 -5.30 3.62 -4.43
C LEU A 66 -4.07 3.04 -5.14
N ASP A 67 -3.55 1.91 -4.69
CA ASP A 67 -2.39 1.22 -5.26
C ASP A 67 -2.63 0.68 -6.69
N ASP A 68 -3.88 0.47 -7.07
CA ASP A 68 -4.29 0.04 -8.40
C ASP A 68 -4.69 1.25 -9.27
N GLU A 69 -4.05 1.41 -10.42
CA GLU A 69 -4.38 2.49 -11.38
C GLU A 69 -5.85 2.47 -11.83
N ALA A 70 -6.50 1.31 -11.86
CA ALA A 70 -7.92 1.19 -12.16
C ALA A 70 -8.79 1.95 -11.16
N LYS A 71 -8.35 2.06 -9.90
CA LYS A 71 -9.07 2.80 -8.84
C LYS A 71 -8.98 4.31 -8.99
N LEU A 72 -8.09 4.80 -9.85
CA LEU A 72 -7.98 6.24 -10.13
C LEU A 72 -9.17 6.76 -10.97
N GLU A 73 -9.90 5.89 -11.66
CA GLU A 73 -11.07 6.27 -12.47
C GLU A 73 -10.77 7.42 -13.46
N GLY A 74 -9.60 7.43 -14.06
CA GLY A 74 -9.17 8.50 -14.97
C GLY A 74 -8.79 9.83 -14.31
N LYS A 75 -8.74 9.89 -12.98
CA LYS A 75 -8.30 11.06 -12.21
C LYS A 75 -6.80 11.07 -12.00
N THR A 76 -6.27 12.24 -11.66
CA THR A 76 -4.91 12.32 -11.14
C THR A 76 -4.84 11.68 -9.75
N PRO A 77 -3.67 11.17 -9.30
CA PRO A 77 -3.51 10.65 -7.95
C PRO A 77 -4.01 11.63 -6.88
N LYS A 78 -3.66 12.92 -7.00
CA LYS A 78 -4.13 13.95 -6.08
C LYS A 78 -5.67 14.01 -6.01
N GLN A 79 -6.36 14.01 -7.14
CA GLN A 79 -7.82 14.05 -7.20
C GLN A 79 -8.47 12.79 -6.63
N ALA A 80 -7.88 11.61 -6.89
CA ALA A 80 -8.36 10.35 -6.35
C ALA A 80 -8.21 10.30 -4.83
N VAL A 81 -7.07 10.74 -4.29
CA VAL A 81 -6.83 10.87 -2.85
C VAL A 81 -7.81 11.85 -2.21
N GLN A 82 -8.05 13.02 -2.80
CA GLN A 82 -9.03 13.98 -2.30
C GLN A 82 -10.45 13.39 -2.25
N LYS A 83 -10.85 12.66 -3.30
CA LYS A 83 -12.16 11.98 -3.31
C LYS A 83 -12.26 10.95 -2.19
N TRP A 84 -11.23 10.15 -1.99
CA TRP A 84 -11.16 9.14 -0.94
C TRP A 84 -11.22 9.77 0.45
N LEU A 85 -10.42 10.82 0.70
CA LEU A 85 -10.37 11.52 1.98
C LEU A 85 -11.72 12.16 2.35
N ARG A 86 -12.41 12.80 1.40
CA ARG A 86 -13.74 13.35 1.64
C ARG A 86 -14.76 12.29 2.04
N LYS A 87 -14.67 11.12 1.42
CA LYS A 87 -15.54 9.98 1.74
C LYS A 87 -15.32 9.43 3.16
N HIS A 88 -14.08 9.44 3.63
CA HIS A 88 -13.68 8.86 4.91
C HIS A 88 -13.35 9.89 5.98
N ALA A 89 -13.65 11.17 5.75
CA ALA A 89 -13.29 12.26 6.64
C ALA A 89 -13.79 12.07 8.07
N ALA A 90 -15.02 11.61 8.23
CA ALA A 90 -15.64 11.39 9.54
C ALA A 90 -14.95 10.23 10.30
N GLU A 91 -14.50 9.20 9.59
CA GLU A 91 -13.84 8.05 10.17
C GLU A 91 -12.49 8.41 10.83
N TYR A 92 -11.77 9.35 10.21
CA TYR A 92 -10.47 9.82 10.68
C TYR A 92 -10.54 11.13 11.48
N GLY A 93 -11.73 11.65 11.74
CA GLY A 93 -11.87 12.90 12.49
C GLY A 93 -11.25 14.11 11.80
N ILE A 94 -11.20 14.12 10.47
CA ILE A 94 -10.71 15.25 9.65
C ILE A 94 -11.85 16.10 9.09
N CYS A 95 -12.91 16.24 9.87
CA CYS A 95 -14.03 17.12 9.59
C CYS A 95 -13.83 18.49 10.26
N ASP A 96 -14.55 19.49 9.76
CA ASP A 96 -14.71 20.78 10.42
C ASP A 96 -15.77 20.72 11.55
N ASP A 97 -16.02 21.87 12.19
CA ASP A 97 -16.99 21.99 13.28
C ASP A 97 -18.44 21.74 12.82
N GLU A 98 -18.71 21.81 11.51
CA GLU A 98 -20.02 21.51 10.91
C GLU A 98 -20.15 20.02 10.50
N GLY A 99 -19.13 19.21 10.72
CA GLY A 99 -19.08 17.79 10.34
C GLY A 99 -18.81 17.55 8.86
N LYS A 100 -18.42 18.59 8.11
CA LYS A 100 -18.01 18.48 6.71
C LYS A 100 -16.51 18.18 6.61
N PRO A 101 -16.04 17.54 5.52
CA PRO A 101 -14.60 17.33 5.30
C PRO A 101 -13.85 18.68 5.34
N ASN A 102 -12.81 18.76 6.16
CA ASN A 102 -11.95 19.94 6.22
C ASN A 102 -11.07 20.00 4.96
N GLU A 103 -11.45 20.86 4.03
CA GLU A 103 -10.79 20.96 2.71
C GLU A 103 -9.30 21.34 2.79
N SER A 104 -8.90 22.15 3.78
CA SER A 104 -7.50 22.49 3.99
C SER A 104 -6.68 21.24 4.37
N VAL A 105 -7.22 20.40 5.23
CA VAL A 105 -6.59 19.13 5.63
C VAL A 105 -6.57 18.15 4.46
N VAL A 106 -7.67 18.04 3.72
CA VAL A 106 -7.79 17.19 2.52
C VAL A 106 -6.75 17.60 1.47
N ASP A 107 -6.60 18.89 1.21
CA ASP A 107 -5.60 19.37 0.24
C ASP A 107 -4.16 19.10 0.72
N SER A 108 -3.86 19.38 1.98
CA SER A 108 -2.53 19.13 2.57
C SER A 108 -2.14 17.65 2.49
N ILE A 109 -3.03 16.75 2.88
CA ILE A 109 -2.77 15.31 2.81
C ILE A 109 -2.59 14.87 1.35
N SER A 110 -3.45 15.34 0.45
CA SER A 110 -3.41 14.96 -0.96
C SER A 110 -2.14 15.43 -1.67
N GLN A 111 -1.52 16.52 -1.21
CA GLN A 111 -0.21 16.97 -1.71
C GLN A 111 0.91 16.02 -1.28
N ILE A 112 0.90 15.58 -0.01
CA ILE A 112 1.92 14.67 0.54
C ILE A 112 1.82 13.29 -0.12
N VAL A 113 0.61 12.79 -0.31
CA VAL A 113 0.33 11.45 -0.84
C VAL A 113 0.47 11.38 -2.37
N ASN A 114 0.55 12.52 -3.06
CA ASN A 114 0.66 12.55 -4.51
C ASN A 114 2.01 11.98 -5.01
N TRP A 115 1.98 10.79 -5.61
CA TRP A 115 3.18 10.14 -6.18
C TRP A 115 3.54 10.59 -7.59
N ARG A 116 2.69 11.39 -8.25
CA ARG A 116 3.00 12.02 -9.54
C ARG A 116 3.46 13.45 -9.31
N THR A 117 4.78 13.63 -9.23
CA THR A 117 5.39 14.94 -8.97
C THR A 117 5.45 15.84 -10.22
N LYS A 118 5.35 15.26 -11.41
CA LYS A 118 5.30 16.03 -12.67
C LYS A 118 3.84 16.35 -12.99
N GLY A 119 3.49 17.63 -13.02
CA GLY A 119 2.17 18.10 -13.42
C GLY A 119 1.88 17.77 -14.89
N GLY A 120 0.67 17.43 -15.16
CA GLY A 120 0.12 17.14 -16.49
C GLY A 120 -1.20 16.40 -16.34
N ALA A 121 -2.21 16.74 -17.14
CA ALA A 121 -3.41 15.94 -17.23
C ALA A 121 -3.03 14.51 -17.64
N PRO A 122 -3.68 13.45 -17.07
CA PRO A 122 -3.49 12.11 -17.57
C PRO A 122 -3.76 12.12 -19.07
N LYS A 123 -2.88 11.49 -19.85
CA LYS A 123 -3.16 11.29 -21.27
C LYS A 123 -4.47 10.53 -21.36
N THR A 124 -5.46 11.10 -21.98
CA THR A 124 -6.67 10.38 -22.39
C THR A 124 -6.21 9.16 -23.16
N PRO A 125 -6.61 7.93 -22.78
CA PRO A 125 -6.32 6.77 -23.60
C PRO A 125 -6.82 7.10 -24.99
N SER A 126 -5.94 7.07 -25.99
CA SER A 126 -6.38 7.18 -27.37
C SER A 126 -7.38 6.06 -27.59
N ALA A 127 -8.59 6.42 -27.97
CA ALA A 127 -9.58 5.45 -28.38
C ALA A 127 -8.91 4.53 -29.41
N PRO A 128 -9.08 3.19 -29.30
CA PRO A 128 -8.54 2.30 -30.33
C PRO A 128 -9.06 2.80 -31.66
N ALA A 129 -8.15 3.00 -32.60
CA ALA A 129 -8.55 3.41 -33.94
C ALA A 129 -9.54 2.35 -34.45
N ILE A 130 -10.79 2.73 -34.47
CA ILE A 130 -11.82 1.89 -35.12
C ILE A 130 -11.47 1.96 -36.59
N ILE A 131 -10.79 0.94 -37.09
CA ILE A 131 -10.58 0.76 -38.50
C ILE A 131 -11.96 0.40 -39.07
N MET A 132 -12.67 1.40 -39.53
CA MET A 132 -13.86 1.19 -40.31
C MET A 132 -13.44 0.60 -41.66
N TRP A 133 -13.60 -0.70 -41.79
CA TRP A 133 -13.59 -1.35 -43.09
C TRP A 133 -14.90 -1.01 -43.78
N TYR A 134 -14.94 0.08 -44.54
CA TYR A 134 -15.96 0.23 -45.56
C TYR A 134 -15.49 -0.51 -46.78
N THR A 135 -16.15 -1.62 -47.06
CA THR A 135 -16.21 -2.18 -48.40
C THR A 135 -17.35 -1.56 -49.15
#